data_d0eec22215d39930933614b0f30603d4
#
_entry.id   d0eec22215d39930933614b0f30603d4
#
_cell.length_a   1.000
_cell.length_b   1.000
_cell.length_c   1.000
_cell.angle_alpha   90.00
_cell.angle_beta   90.00
_cell.angle_gamma   90.00
#
_symmetry.space_group_name_H-M   'P 1'
#
loop_
_entity.id
_entity.type
_entity.pdbx_description
1 polymer ?
#
loop_
_entity_poly.entity_id
_entity_poly.type
_entity_poly.pdbx_seq_one_letter_code
_entity_poly.pdbx_strand_id
1 'polypeptide(L)'
;DTSGQLRTQIHSSHAHSQLNLGCLVDQQGNDRGALRGTGFELRTDAFGALRAQQGLYLSTWKRSKAQSGQMDASEAEQQLKDAEQRMTELSESAAQHNALPLSRGVESLTQLHVAASHLYRQGNATTQAYESPLLIASGPADIASTTPQNIHLHSGRQLNVSTGEDVNLASGQSLLVSVAQS
;
A
#
# COMPACT_ATOMS: atom_id res chain seq x y z
N ASP A 1 -25.13 -18.61 -15.89
CA ASP A 1 -23.67 -18.56 -15.92
C ASP A 1 -23.11 -19.65 -16.84
N THR A 2 -22.12 -19.32 -17.63
CA THR A 2 -21.39 -20.29 -18.44
C THR A 2 -20.35 -20.99 -17.58
N SER A 3 -20.24 -22.31 -17.68
CA SER A 3 -19.23 -23.09 -16.95
C SER A 3 -17.81 -22.52 -17.17
N GLY A 4 -17.05 -22.37 -16.11
CA GLY A 4 -15.71 -21.76 -16.14
C GLY A 4 -15.67 -20.23 -16.31
N GLN A 5 -16.83 -19.58 -16.37
CA GLN A 5 -16.92 -18.12 -16.54
C GLN A 5 -17.93 -17.50 -15.57
N LEU A 6 -17.89 -17.94 -14.32
CA LEU A 6 -18.76 -17.43 -13.26
C LEU A 6 -18.48 -15.95 -13.00
N ARG A 7 -19.55 -15.18 -12.79
CA ARG A 7 -19.47 -13.76 -12.51
C ARG A 7 -20.60 -13.28 -11.61
N THR A 8 -20.33 -12.23 -10.86
CA THR A 8 -21.34 -11.46 -10.12
C THR A 8 -21.15 -9.99 -10.43
N GLN A 9 -22.23 -9.27 -10.65
CA GLN A 9 -22.21 -7.83 -10.88
C GLN A 9 -23.27 -7.16 -10.00
N ILE A 10 -22.85 -6.10 -9.31
CA ILE A 10 -23.73 -5.14 -8.65
C ILE A 10 -23.60 -3.83 -9.43
N HIS A 11 -24.71 -3.34 -9.97
CA HIS A 11 -24.70 -2.21 -10.90
C HIS A 11 -25.78 -1.19 -10.54
N SER A 12 -25.41 0.10 -10.58
CA SER A 12 -26.33 1.22 -10.62
C SER A 12 -26.21 1.94 -11.96
N SER A 13 -27.33 2.23 -12.61
CA SER A 13 -27.35 3.02 -13.85
C SER A 13 -26.89 4.46 -13.64
N HIS A 14 -26.93 4.98 -12.38
CA HIS A 14 -26.40 6.29 -12.06
C HIS A 14 -24.87 6.27 -12.14
N ALA A 15 -24.31 7.06 -13.06
CA ALA A 15 -22.88 7.19 -13.31
C ALA A 15 -22.16 5.83 -13.52
N HIS A 16 -22.86 4.82 -14.04
CA HIS A 16 -22.33 3.47 -14.32
C HIS A 16 -21.52 2.87 -13.15
N SER A 17 -21.98 3.12 -11.92
CA SER A 17 -21.30 2.61 -10.73
C SER A 17 -21.45 1.10 -10.60
N GLN A 18 -20.33 0.36 -10.48
CA GLN A 18 -20.35 -1.10 -10.56
C GLN A 18 -19.31 -1.73 -9.63
N LEU A 19 -19.68 -2.88 -9.06
CA LEU A 19 -18.78 -3.89 -8.55
C LEU A 19 -18.92 -5.15 -9.39
N ASN A 20 -17.87 -5.52 -10.10
CA ASN A 20 -17.80 -6.71 -10.94
C ASN A 20 -16.84 -7.73 -10.31
N LEU A 21 -17.24 -9.00 -10.24
CA LEU A 21 -16.48 -10.09 -9.66
C LEU A 21 -16.41 -11.28 -10.61
N GLY A 22 -15.25 -11.92 -10.71
CA GLY A 22 -15.02 -13.14 -11.48
C GLY A 22 -14.64 -12.88 -12.94
N CYS A 23 -15.37 -13.45 -13.90
CA CYS A 23 -15.10 -13.27 -15.31
C CYS A 23 -15.74 -11.96 -15.81
N LEU A 24 -14.94 -10.94 -16.08
CA LEU A 24 -15.39 -9.63 -16.52
C LEU A 24 -15.62 -9.63 -18.03
N VAL A 25 -16.83 -9.28 -18.45
CA VAL A 25 -17.21 -9.20 -19.86
C VAL A 25 -17.83 -7.84 -20.16
N ASP A 26 -17.77 -7.43 -21.40
CA ASP A 26 -18.57 -6.33 -21.90
C ASP A 26 -20.03 -6.79 -22.00
N GLN A 27 -20.92 -6.11 -21.31
CA GLN A 27 -22.34 -6.46 -21.27
C GLN A 27 -23.17 -5.34 -21.88
N GLN A 28 -23.94 -5.66 -22.91
CA GLN A 28 -24.89 -4.74 -23.53
C GLN A 28 -26.32 -5.33 -23.39
N GLY A 29 -27.08 -4.80 -22.45
CA GLY A 29 -28.38 -5.35 -22.11
C GLY A 29 -28.26 -6.79 -21.58
N ASN A 30 -28.92 -7.74 -22.23
CA ASN A 30 -28.87 -9.17 -21.90
C ASN A 30 -27.78 -9.94 -22.67
N ASP A 31 -27.10 -9.29 -23.61
CA ASP A 31 -26.12 -9.93 -24.46
C ASP A 31 -24.74 -9.91 -23.80
N ARG A 32 -24.09 -11.08 -23.82
CA ARG A 32 -22.75 -11.25 -23.33
C ARG A 32 -21.73 -10.89 -24.41
N GLY A 33 -20.97 -9.83 -24.19
CA GLY A 33 -19.93 -9.34 -25.09
C GLY A 33 -18.56 -9.95 -24.85
N ALA A 34 -17.53 -9.26 -25.31
CA ALA A 34 -16.13 -9.68 -25.24
C ALA A 34 -15.60 -9.78 -23.81
N LEU A 35 -14.62 -10.64 -23.62
CA LEU A 35 -13.86 -10.75 -22.35
C LEU A 35 -13.09 -9.44 -22.11
N ARG A 36 -13.25 -8.86 -20.92
CA ARG A 36 -12.50 -7.67 -20.44
C ARG A 36 -11.40 -8.03 -19.47
N GLY A 37 -11.51 -9.16 -18.76
CA GLY A 37 -10.55 -9.59 -17.76
C GLY A 37 -11.11 -10.56 -16.73
N THR A 38 -10.34 -10.83 -15.68
CA THR A 38 -10.73 -11.67 -14.55
C THR A 38 -10.35 -11.03 -13.22
N GLY A 39 -11.11 -11.32 -12.16
CA GLY A 39 -10.85 -10.82 -10.82
C GLY A 39 -11.96 -9.91 -10.30
N PHE A 40 -11.63 -8.72 -9.82
CA PHE A 40 -12.62 -7.73 -9.42
C PHE A 40 -12.36 -6.36 -10.07
N GLU A 41 -13.42 -5.61 -10.28
CA GLU A 41 -13.38 -4.23 -10.73
C GLU A 41 -14.42 -3.42 -9.95
N LEU A 42 -13.97 -2.36 -9.27
CA LEU A 42 -14.83 -1.33 -8.70
C LEU A 42 -14.67 -0.06 -9.53
N ARG A 43 -15.75 0.39 -10.18
CA ARG A 43 -15.69 1.55 -11.08
C ARG A 43 -16.92 2.44 -10.97
N THR A 44 -16.72 3.71 -11.34
CA THR A 44 -17.80 4.69 -11.50
C THR A 44 -17.32 5.81 -12.44
N ASP A 45 -18.24 6.45 -13.16
CA ASP A 45 -17.96 7.64 -13.96
C ASP A 45 -18.11 8.94 -13.14
N ALA A 46 -18.39 8.81 -11.83
CA ALA A 46 -18.45 9.91 -10.87
C ALA A 46 -17.26 9.85 -9.88
N PHE A 47 -17.46 10.33 -8.65
CA PHE A 47 -16.44 10.34 -7.60
C PHE A 47 -16.40 9.02 -6.85
N GLY A 48 -15.18 8.55 -6.52
CA GLY A 48 -14.97 7.38 -5.69
C GLY A 48 -14.23 7.72 -4.40
N ALA A 49 -14.56 7.02 -3.31
CA ALA A 49 -13.82 7.09 -2.05
C ALA A 49 -13.69 5.70 -1.44
N LEU A 50 -12.47 5.35 -1.03
CA LEU A 50 -12.18 4.15 -0.26
C LEU A 50 -11.70 4.61 1.13
N ARG A 51 -12.47 4.30 2.18
CA ARG A 51 -12.20 4.75 3.54
C ARG A 51 -12.31 3.59 4.52
N ALA A 52 -11.31 3.45 5.38
CA ALA A 52 -11.33 2.49 6.48
C ALA A 52 -10.77 3.16 7.73
N GLN A 53 -11.60 3.35 8.76
CA GLN A 53 -11.25 4.11 9.96
C GLN A 53 -10.09 3.49 10.76
N GLN A 54 -9.97 2.17 10.75
CA GLN A 54 -8.94 1.46 11.53
C GLN A 54 -7.69 1.10 10.72
N GLY A 55 -7.65 1.46 9.44
CA GLY A 55 -6.52 1.23 8.55
C GLY A 55 -6.91 0.57 7.23
N LEU A 56 -6.02 0.65 6.25
CA LEU A 56 -6.20 0.10 4.91
C LEU A 56 -4.92 -0.58 4.44
N TYR A 57 -5.05 -1.82 3.98
CA TYR A 57 -3.97 -2.58 3.36
C TYR A 57 -4.23 -2.79 1.88
N LEU A 58 -3.32 -2.28 1.04
CA LEU A 58 -3.30 -2.50 -0.41
C LEU A 58 -2.14 -3.43 -0.75
N SER A 59 -2.43 -4.61 -1.29
CA SER A 59 -1.41 -5.63 -1.48
C SER A 59 -1.57 -6.41 -2.78
N THR A 60 -0.45 -6.80 -3.35
CA THR A 60 -0.33 -7.76 -4.46
C THR A 60 0.30 -9.08 -4.02
N TRP A 61 0.54 -9.27 -2.73
CA TRP A 61 0.99 -10.54 -2.15
C TRP A 61 -0.08 -11.62 -2.30
N LYS A 62 0.35 -12.80 -2.70
CA LYS A 62 -0.57 -13.92 -2.95
C LYS A 62 -1.14 -14.47 -1.63
N ARG A 63 -2.47 -14.56 -1.54
CA ARG A 63 -3.19 -15.32 -0.50
C ARG A 63 -4.05 -16.37 -1.18
N SER A 64 -3.55 -17.61 -1.24
CA SER A 64 -4.26 -18.73 -1.89
C SER A 64 -5.58 -19.01 -1.15
N LYS A 65 -6.69 -19.16 -1.91
CA LYS A 65 -8.03 -19.49 -1.39
C LYS A 65 -8.58 -18.48 -0.37
N ALA A 66 -8.03 -17.27 -0.29
CA ALA A 66 -8.36 -16.24 0.70
C ALA A 66 -8.26 -16.75 2.16
N GLN A 67 -7.29 -17.61 2.44
CA GLN A 67 -7.09 -18.23 3.76
C GLN A 67 -6.01 -17.44 4.53
N SER A 68 -6.36 -16.38 5.16
CA SER A 68 -5.54 -15.65 6.14
C SER A 68 -6.40 -14.64 6.89
N GLY A 69 -5.85 -14.00 7.90
CA GLY A 69 -6.51 -12.85 8.52
C GLY A 69 -6.74 -11.74 7.49
N GLN A 70 -7.83 -10.98 7.65
CA GLN A 70 -8.17 -9.87 6.75
C GLN A 70 -7.03 -8.87 6.61
N MET A 71 -6.36 -8.56 7.71
CA MET A 71 -5.26 -7.58 7.80
C MET A 71 -3.90 -8.28 7.92
N ASP A 72 -3.76 -9.50 7.38
CA ASP A 72 -2.47 -10.20 7.34
C ASP A 72 -1.50 -9.46 6.40
N ALA A 73 -0.60 -8.70 7.00
CA ALA A 73 0.43 -7.89 6.35
C ALA A 73 1.85 -8.39 6.68
N SER A 74 1.99 -9.68 6.99
CA SER A 74 3.25 -10.28 7.48
C SER A 74 4.47 -9.99 6.60
N GLU A 75 4.30 -9.94 5.27
CA GLU A 75 5.40 -9.59 4.36
C GLU A 75 5.74 -8.09 4.43
N ALA A 76 4.74 -7.22 4.56
CA ALA A 76 4.98 -5.79 4.75
C ALA A 76 5.63 -5.51 6.11
N GLU A 77 5.22 -6.21 7.17
CA GLU A 77 5.86 -6.16 8.48
C GLU A 77 7.33 -6.56 8.41
N GLN A 78 7.65 -7.64 7.69
CA GLN A 78 9.03 -8.06 7.51
C GLN A 78 9.84 -7.02 6.74
N GLN A 79 9.29 -6.43 5.67
CA GLN A 79 9.94 -5.35 4.92
C GLN A 79 10.20 -4.11 5.78
N LEU A 80 9.27 -3.75 6.66
CA LEU A 80 9.46 -2.64 7.62
C LEU A 80 10.56 -2.94 8.62
N LYS A 81 10.64 -4.17 9.11
CA LYS A 81 11.69 -4.63 10.01
C LYS A 81 13.07 -4.63 9.34
N ASP A 82 13.14 -5.08 8.10
CA ASP A 82 14.38 -5.05 7.32
C ASP A 82 14.83 -3.60 7.05
N ALA A 83 13.89 -2.68 6.79
CA ALA A 83 14.18 -1.25 6.63
C ALA A 83 14.67 -0.62 7.95
N GLU A 84 14.06 -0.97 9.09
CA GLU A 84 14.48 -0.55 10.42
C GLU A 84 15.92 -1.00 10.71
N GLN A 85 16.21 -2.27 10.51
CA GLN A 85 17.55 -2.82 10.70
C GLN A 85 18.59 -2.10 9.84
N ARG A 86 18.32 -1.93 8.55
CA ARG A 86 19.19 -1.22 7.61
C ARG A 86 19.45 0.22 8.03
N MET A 87 18.39 0.93 8.42
CA MET A 87 18.55 2.33 8.88
C MET A 87 19.34 2.41 10.18
N THR A 88 19.23 1.42 11.07
CA THR A 88 20.04 1.30 12.29
C THR A 88 21.52 1.13 11.95
N GLU A 89 21.85 0.17 11.07
CA GLU A 89 23.24 -0.07 10.64
C GLU A 89 23.86 1.18 9.99
N LEU A 90 23.11 1.87 9.13
CA LEU A 90 23.56 3.13 8.52
C LEU A 90 23.73 4.25 9.53
N SER A 91 22.86 4.34 10.54
CA SER A 91 22.93 5.32 11.62
C SER A 91 24.17 5.09 12.50
N GLU A 92 24.47 3.84 12.84
CA GLU A 92 25.67 3.46 13.59
C GLU A 92 26.94 3.76 12.79
N SER A 93 26.97 3.43 11.52
CA SER A 93 28.08 3.76 10.60
C SER A 93 28.30 5.28 10.52
N ALA A 94 27.23 6.06 10.38
CA ALA A 94 27.32 7.52 10.38
C ALA A 94 27.94 8.05 11.67
N ALA A 95 27.52 7.55 12.83
CA ALA A 95 28.09 7.93 14.14
C ALA A 95 29.57 7.59 14.25
N GLN A 96 30.01 6.41 13.80
CA GLN A 96 31.40 6.00 13.79
C GLN A 96 32.30 6.92 12.94
N HIS A 97 31.74 7.52 11.88
CA HIS A 97 32.44 8.45 11.00
C HIS A 97 32.20 9.94 11.32
N ASN A 98 31.69 10.24 12.53
CA ASN A 98 31.36 11.59 12.98
C ASN A 98 30.34 12.33 12.09
N ALA A 99 29.47 11.60 11.43
CA ALA A 99 28.31 12.14 10.72
C ALA A 99 27.05 12.12 11.62
N LEU A 100 26.02 12.85 11.22
CA LEU A 100 24.76 12.87 11.97
C LEU A 100 24.05 11.52 11.87
N PRO A 101 23.71 10.86 12.99
CA PRO A 101 23.01 9.60 12.98
C PRO A 101 21.54 9.78 12.59
N LEU A 102 20.93 8.72 12.03
CA LEU A 102 19.54 8.68 11.60
C LEU A 102 18.56 8.25 12.71
N SER A 103 18.89 8.52 13.98
CA SER A 103 18.18 8.00 15.16
C SER A 103 16.67 8.25 15.13
N ARG A 104 16.23 9.41 14.67
CA ARG A 104 14.78 9.73 14.55
C ARG A 104 14.09 8.89 13.48
N GLY A 105 14.78 8.57 12.39
CA GLY A 105 14.28 7.69 11.34
C GLY A 105 14.12 6.26 11.83
N VAL A 106 15.11 5.75 12.55
CA VAL A 106 15.06 4.43 13.21
C VAL A 106 13.86 4.35 14.16
N GLU A 107 13.74 5.29 15.09
CA GLU A 107 12.62 5.35 16.04
C GLU A 107 11.26 5.36 15.33
N SER A 108 11.13 6.13 14.25
CA SER A 108 9.89 6.20 13.46
C SER A 108 9.55 4.88 12.79
N LEU A 109 10.52 4.14 12.26
CA LEU A 109 10.32 2.83 11.66
C LEU A 109 9.97 1.76 12.70
N THR A 110 10.63 1.79 13.87
CA THR A 110 10.27 0.90 15.00
C THR A 110 8.81 1.09 15.41
N GLN A 111 8.37 2.33 15.59
CA GLN A 111 6.98 2.63 15.93
C GLN A 111 6.00 2.15 14.85
N LEU A 112 6.33 2.35 13.57
CA LEU A 112 5.50 1.89 12.46
C LEU A 112 5.41 0.36 12.39
N HIS A 113 6.54 -0.33 12.54
CA HIS A 113 6.61 -1.79 12.57
C HIS A 113 5.74 -2.36 13.71
N VAL A 114 5.89 -1.85 14.94
CA VAL A 114 5.08 -2.27 16.09
C VAL A 114 3.60 -2.04 15.84
N ALA A 115 3.22 -0.87 15.33
CA ALA A 115 1.81 -0.55 15.05
C ALA A 115 1.21 -1.42 13.94
N ALA A 116 2.00 -1.87 12.98
CA ALA A 116 1.56 -2.76 11.91
C ALA A 116 1.37 -4.22 12.37
N SER A 117 2.16 -4.68 13.36
CA SER A 117 2.16 -6.07 13.86
C SER A 117 1.22 -6.33 15.05
N HIS A 118 0.26 -5.42 15.30
CA HIS A 118 -0.66 -5.54 16.43
C HIS A 118 -1.66 -6.68 16.25
N LEU A 119 -2.17 -7.20 17.38
CA LEU A 119 -3.17 -8.26 17.44
C LEU A 119 -4.50 -7.72 18.01
N TYR A 120 -5.55 -7.84 17.22
CA TYR A 120 -6.91 -7.57 17.62
C TYR A 120 -7.55 -8.80 18.24
N ARG A 121 -8.21 -8.65 19.37
CA ARG A 121 -8.94 -9.72 20.08
C ARG A 121 -10.44 -9.45 20.05
N GLN A 122 -11.20 -10.50 19.72
CA GLN A 122 -12.65 -10.51 19.82
C GLN A 122 -13.10 -11.81 20.48
N GLY A 123 -13.51 -11.74 21.74
CA GLY A 123 -13.77 -12.92 22.57
C GLY A 123 -12.51 -13.76 22.74
N ASN A 124 -12.57 -15.03 22.33
CA ASN A 124 -11.44 -15.96 22.38
C ASN A 124 -10.63 -16.01 21.07
N ALA A 125 -11.04 -15.27 20.05
CA ALA A 125 -10.35 -15.21 18.76
C ALA A 125 -9.35 -14.05 18.72
N THR A 126 -8.23 -14.28 18.05
CA THR A 126 -7.18 -13.27 17.80
C THR A 126 -6.88 -13.23 16.31
N THR A 127 -6.73 -12.04 15.76
CA THR A 127 -6.34 -11.82 14.37
C THR A 127 -5.41 -10.63 14.26
N GLN A 128 -4.66 -10.54 13.18
CA GLN A 128 -3.83 -9.37 12.88
C GLN A 128 -4.70 -8.13 12.62
N ALA A 129 -4.23 -6.99 13.09
CA ALA A 129 -4.83 -5.68 12.88
C ALA A 129 -3.74 -4.61 13.03
N TYR A 130 -4.10 -3.36 12.83
CA TYR A 130 -3.20 -2.25 13.12
C TYR A 130 -3.53 -1.64 14.49
N GLU A 131 -2.53 -1.24 15.26
CA GLU A 131 -2.70 -0.52 16.52
C GLU A 131 -3.28 0.88 16.30
N SER A 132 -2.92 1.50 15.17
CA SER A 132 -3.38 2.83 14.75
C SER A 132 -3.84 2.81 13.30
N PRO A 133 -4.62 3.82 12.83
CA PRO A 133 -5.05 3.89 11.44
C PRO A 133 -3.86 4.09 10.49
N LEU A 134 -3.40 3.00 9.89
CA LEU A 134 -2.31 2.99 8.89
C LEU A 134 -2.85 2.79 7.48
N LEU A 135 -2.19 3.37 6.51
CA LEU A 135 -2.28 2.99 5.11
C LEU A 135 -0.96 2.34 4.70
N ILE A 136 -1.00 1.04 4.40
CA ILE A 136 0.15 0.30 3.89
C ILE A 136 -0.12 -0.14 2.46
N ALA A 137 0.82 0.14 1.55
CA ALA A 137 0.87 -0.41 0.20
C ALA A 137 2.13 -1.27 0.07
N SER A 138 1.97 -2.55 -0.25
CA SER A 138 3.08 -3.50 -0.31
C SER A 138 2.87 -4.53 -1.41
N GLY A 139 3.97 -4.99 -2.02
CA GLY A 139 3.94 -6.02 -3.04
C GLY A 139 5.30 -6.70 -3.22
N PRO A 140 5.34 -7.89 -3.83
CA PRO A 140 6.57 -8.64 -4.11
C PRO A 140 7.39 -8.06 -5.28
N ALA A 141 6.82 -7.12 -6.02
CA ALA A 141 7.44 -6.46 -7.18
C ALA A 141 7.39 -4.94 -7.02
N ASP A 142 7.47 -4.21 -8.10
CA ASP A 142 7.59 -2.76 -8.11
C ASP A 142 6.30 -2.05 -7.68
N ILE A 143 6.47 -0.88 -7.07
CA ILE A 143 5.42 0.09 -6.84
C ILE A 143 5.75 1.34 -7.65
N ALA A 144 4.88 1.70 -8.58
CA ALA A 144 5.04 2.89 -9.42
C ALA A 144 3.99 3.96 -9.07
N SER A 145 4.45 5.20 -8.93
CA SER A 145 3.58 6.38 -8.80
C SER A 145 3.90 7.36 -9.93
N THR A 146 2.97 7.53 -10.86
CA THR A 146 3.18 8.33 -12.08
C THR A 146 2.03 9.28 -12.33
N THR A 147 2.34 10.47 -12.87
CA THR A 147 1.36 11.47 -13.30
C THR A 147 1.98 12.37 -14.37
N PRO A 148 1.20 12.86 -15.36
CA PRO A 148 1.69 13.87 -16.30
C PRO A 148 1.85 15.28 -15.68
N GLN A 149 1.50 15.45 -14.39
CA GLN A 149 1.56 16.72 -13.69
C GLN A 149 2.51 16.67 -12.49
N ASN A 150 2.02 16.82 -11.28
CA ASN A 150 2.85 16.93 -10.08
C ASN A 150 2.59 15.78 -9.10
N ILE A 151 3.64 15.34 -8.43
CA ILE A 151 3.55 14.48 -7.24
C ILE A 151 4.01 15.32 -6.04
N HIS A 152 3.14 15.42 -5.02
CA HIS A 152 3.44 16.11 -3.77
C HIS A 152 3.50 15.08 -2.64
N LEU A 153 4.65 15.02 -1.96
CA LEU A 153 4.86 14.22 -0.75
C LEU A 153 5.04 15.20 0.42
N HIS A 154 4.10 15.18 1.37
CA HIS A 154 4.16 16.02 2.57
C HIS A 154 3.98 15.17 3.82
N SER A 155 4.80 15.42 4.81
CA SER A 155 4.72 14.80 6.12
C SER A 155 4.84 15.85 7.20
N GLY A 156 3.97 15.81 8.20
CA GLY A 156 4.02 16.70 9.36
C GLY A 156 5.21 16.47 10.30
N ARG A 157 5.91 15.34 10.15
CA ARG A 157 7.07 14.98 10.98
C ARG A 157 8.28 14.62 10.14
N GLN A 158 8.30 13.43 9.52
CA GLN A 158 9.48 12.90 8.82
C GLN A 158 9.08 12.23 7.52
N LEU A 159 9.91 12.35 6.50
CA LEU A 159 9.91 11.51 5.31
C LEU A 159 11.16 10.63 5.37
N ASN A 160 10.97 9.31 5.55
CA ASN A 160 12.06 8.34 5.59
C ASN A 160 12.13 7.61 4.26
N VAL A 161 13.29 7.63 3.63
CA VAL A 161 13.60 6.88 2.41
C VAL A 161 14.80 6.01 2.68
N SER A 162 14.66 4.70 2.53
CA SER A 162 15.76 3.75 2.64
C SER A 162 15.69 2.74 1.51
N THR A 163 16.85 2.40 0.95
CA THR A 163 16.99 1.44 -0.15
C THR A 163 18.09 0.44 0.17
N GLY A 164 18.05 -0.71 -0.50
CA GLY A 164 19.09 -1.72 -0.42
C GLY A 164 20.33 -1.36 -1.23
N GLU A 165 20.15 -0.57 -2.26
CA GLU A 165 21.17 -0.19 -3.23
C GLU A 165 21.17 1.32 -3.40
N ASP A 166 20.69 1.85 -4.51
CA ASP A 166 20.82 3.25 -4.88
C ASP A 166 19.52 4.05 -4.71
N VAL A 167 19.66 5.35 -4.42
CA VAL A 167 18.60 6.35 -4.61
C VAL A 167 18.97 7.20 -5.83
N ASN A 168 18.21 7.07 -6.91
CA ASN A 168 18.43 7.82 -8.14
C ASN A 168 17.46 9.00 -8.22
N LEU A 169 17.99 10.22 -8.23
CA LEU A 169 17.22 11.46 -8.40
C LEU A 169 17.67 12.15 -9.69
N ALA A 170 16.77 12.25 -10.67
CA ALA A 170 17.02 12.93 -11.93
C ALA A 170 15.99 14.04 -12.16
N SER A 171 16.48 15.21 -12.59
CA SER A 171 15.64 16.37 -12.89
C SER A 171 16.04 16.94 -14.24
N GLY A 172 15.04 17.28 -15.07
CA GLY A 172 15.28 17.91 -16.38
C GLY A 172 15.78 19.38 -16.28
N GLN A 173 15.63 20.01 -15.13
CA GLN A 173 16.06 21.40 -14.92
C GLN A 173 16.83 21.59 -13.62
N SER A 174 16.19 21.43 -12.46
CA SER A 174 16.81 21.72 -11.18
C SER A 174 16.37 20.75 -10.07
N LEU A 175 17.30 20.37 -9.20
CA LEU A 175 17.03 19.78 -7.91
C LEU A 175 17.29 20.82 -6.82
N LEU A 176 16.23 21.25 -6.12
CA LEU A 176 16.30 22.24 -5.04
C LEU A 176 16.11 21.54 -3.71
N VAL A 177 17.08 21.68 -2.81
CA VAL A 177 17.01 21.22 -1.42
C VAL A 177 17.15 22.41 -0.49
N SER A 178 16.15 22.62 0.36
CA SER A 178 16.16 23.70 1.34
C SER A 178 15.99 23.12 2.75
N VAL A 179 16.89 23.49 3.64
CA VAL A 179 16.86 23.08 5.05
C VAL A 179 16.78 24.35 5.90
N ALA A 180 15.71 24.47 6.69
CA ALA A 180 15.63 25.54 7.67
C ALA A 180 16.57 25.21 8.84
N GLN A 181 17.50 26.09 9.15
CA GLN A 181 18.34 26.00 10.33
C GLN A 181 17.50 26.45 11.54
N SER A 182 17.30 25.55 12.50
CA SER A 182 16.69 25.85 13.81
C SER A 182 17.75 26.14 14.85
#